data_8f7b0d1a96c5cb82d0acf437de4099f3
#
_entry.id   8f7b0d1a96c5cb82d0acf437de4099f3
#
_cell.length_a   1.000
_cell.length_b   1.000
_cell.length_c   1.000
_cell.angle_alpha   90.00
_cell.angle_beta   90.00
_cell.angle_gamma   90.00
#
_symmetry.space_group_name_H-M   'P 1'
#
loop_
_entity.id
_entity.type
_entity.pdbx_description
1 polymer ?
#
loop_
_entity_poly.entity_id
_entity_poly.type
_entity_poly.pdbx_seq_one_letter_code
_entity_poly.pdbx_strand_id
1 'polypeptide(L)'
;MLINYGELAWVDKPLEPNMEVMMLPRESRTFIVDKILEDLGNARDLMGEQGNSASMRLHRDVARALISEVALFEATWERYHYAKEKSKSEKFYDYTLSESELNAKIESYLETAITACQQVESRNVWKIYNMGDIQNDYRKLFDTQDLTTNPEILWFKMYDGDKVGNSVTRYLNTGGGNIGICASLVDDYLSKDGRPLYGEELLDLKKNYPDELNPEKRDPRLSQTVAFPGQRMKPERDANPYIFQWPSLAGDGTAFGTNLTGYVMLKHVQIDCEGDYISEYKGTTPAIQFRYADILLNHAEALAEQNGSANANEIIRVLQPLRDRAGMPAVDFDREYNTDASYPFKDLDKYVQVVRRERRVETALEGKRFKDILRWAAAEELLLVSHLQEHCLLVVTCHSIMAMN
;
A
#
# COMPACT_ATOMS: atom_id res chain seq x y z
N MET A 1 11.48 11.24 -10.42
CA MET A 1 11.56 12.64 -10.88
C MET A 1 10.19 13.18 -11.30
N LEU A 2 9.49 12.58 -12.24
CA LEU A 2 8.18 13.03 -12.74
C LEU A 2 7.15 13.34 -11.62
N ILE A 3 7.04 12.45 -10.61
CA ILE A 3 6.11 12.62 -9.48
C ILE A 3 6.39 13.89 -8.67
N ASN A 4 7.65 14.27 -8.51
CA ASN A 4 8.05 15.37 -7.62
C ASN A 4 8.26 16.70 -8.36
N TYR A 5 8.56 16.66 -9.66
CA TYR A 5 8.96 17.84 -10.42
C TYR A 5 8.06 18.12 -11.63
N GLY A 6 7.10 17.25 -11.94
CA GLY A 6 6.22 17.40 -13.10
C GLY A 6 6.95 17.24 -14.41
N GLU A 7 6.80 18.23 -15.31
CA GLU A 7 7.46 18.26 -16.61
C GLU A 7 8.99 18.16 -16.51
N LEU A 8 9.60 17.34 -17.34
CA LEU A 8 11.04 17.03 -17.32
C LEU A 8 11.64 17.12 -18.74
N ALA A 9 12.91 17.51 -18.82
CA ALA A 9 13.65 17.31 -20.05
C ALA A 9 13.83 15.82 -20.33
N TRP A 10 13.53 15.41 -21.56
CA TRP A 10 13.82 14.04 -22.01
C TRP A 10 15.27 13.92 -22.40
N VAL A 11 15.97 12.94 -21.84
CA VAL A 11 17.38 12.68 -22.05
C VAL A 11 17.56 11.21 -22.41
N ASP A 12 17.87 10.93 -23.66
CA ASP A 12 18.07 9.56 -24.22
C ASP A 12 19.54 9.16 -24.40
N LYS A 13 20.47 10.07 -24.10
CA LYS A 13 21.92 9.89 -24.26
C LYS A 13 22.67 10.36 -23.02
N PRO A 14 23.89 9.87 -22.80
CA PRO A 14 24.75 10.44 -21.76
C PRO A 14 24.93 11.95 -21.98
N LEU A 15 24.71 12.71 -20.90
CA LEU A 15 24.85 14.17 -20.97
C LEU A 15 26.32 14.57 -21.13
N GLU A 16 26.61 15.37 -22.15
CA GLU A 16 27.89 16.05 -22.24
C GLU A 16 27.83 17.38 -21.45
N PRO A 17 28.92 17.82 -20.84
CA PRO A 17 28.95 19.05 -20.05
C PRO A 17 28.98 20.28 -20.97
N ASN A 18 27.93 20.51 -21.71
CA ASN A 18 27.75 21.71 -22.56
C ASN A 18 26.43 22.39 -22.25
N MET A 19 26.34 23.68 -22.56
CA MET A 19 25.19 24.53 -22.26
C MET A 19 23.92 24.11 -23.02
N GLU A 20 24.02 23.58 -24.21
CA GLU A 20 22.86 23.15 -25.01
C GLU A 20 22.10 22.03 -24.30
N VAL A 21 22.83 21.05 -23.78
CA VAL A 21 22.25 19.93 -23.05
C VAL A 21 21.65 20.36 -21.71
N MET A 22 22.29 21.32 -21.03
CA MET A 22 21.79 21.85 -19.76
C MET A 22 20.51 22.71 -19.93
N MET A 23 20.26 23.21 -21.13
CA MET A 23 19.12 24.08 -21.46
C MET A 23 18.04 23.38 -22.27
N LEU A 24 18.00 22.05 -22.27
CA LEU A 24 16.93 21.28 -22.92
C LEU A 24 15.56 21.71 -22.38
N PRO A 25 14.56 21.91 -23.25
CA PRO A 25 13.21 22.22 -22.82
C PRO A 25 12.61 21.09 -21.99
N ARG A 26 11.66 21.44 -21.15
CA ARG A 26 10.84 20.42 -20.49
C ARG A 26 9.77 19.92 -21.46
N GLU A 27 9.59 18.63 -21.49
CA GLU A 27 8.54 17.96 -22.22
C GLU A 27 7.31 17.79 -21.35
N SER A 28 6.16 17.68 -21.98
CA SER A 28 4.90 17.48 -21.28
C SER A 28 4.89 16.17 -20.48
N ARG A 29 4.05 16.12 -19.48
CA ARG A 29 3.96 14.97 -18.59
C ARG A 29 3.60 13.69 -19.33
N THR A 30 2.60 13.72 -20.20
CA THR A 30 2.17 12.56 -20.99
C THR A 30 3.24 12.11 -21.98
N PHE A 31 4.02 13.05 -22.59
CA PHE A 31 5.15 12.68 -23.43
C PHE A 31 6.19 11.85 -22.66
N ILE A 32 6.55 12.29 -21.45
CA ILE A 32 7.53 11.57 -20.63
C ILE A 32 7.00 10.17 -20.25
N VAL A 33 5.73 10.06 -19.91
CA VAL A 33 5.13 8.76 -19.56
C VAL A 33 5.07 7.83 -20.77
N ASP A 34 4.72 8.33 -21.95
CA ASP A 34 4.74 7.55 -23.18
C ASP A 34 6.15 6.97 -23.44
N LYS A 35 7.20 7.76 -23.21
CA LYS A 35 8.59 7.29 -23.33
C LYS A 35 8.97 6.24 -22.28
N ILE A 36 8.52 6.42 -21.03
CA ILE A 36 8.72 5.41 -19.98
C ILE A 36 8.01 4.10 -20.36
N LEU A 37 6.78 4.16 -20.86
CA LEU A 37 6.04 2.96 -21.29
C LEU A 37 6.66 2.29 -22.52
N GLU A 38 7.19 3.06 -23.46
CA GLU A 38 7.94 2.55 -24.61
C GLU A 38 9.20 1.78 -24.15
N ASP A 39 10.01 2.37 -23.28
CA ASP A 39 11.22 1.75 -22.73
C ASP A 39 10.90 0.49 -21.91
N LEU A 40 9.84 0.51 -21.11
CA LEU A 40 9.38 -0.65 -20.35
C LEU A 40 8.84 -1.75 -21.27
N GLY A 41 8.19 -1.40 -22.37
CA GLY A 41 7.76 -2.33 -23.41
C GLY A 41 8.96 -3.03 -24.06
N ASN A 42 9.97 -2.28 -24.44
CA ASN A 42 11.23 -2.82 -24.97
C ASN A 42 11.93 -3.73 -23.95
N ALA A 43 12.01 -3.31 -22.70
CA ALA A 43 12.59 -4.10 -21.62
C ALA A 43 11.82 -5.42 -21.42
N ARG A 44 10.48 -5.38 -21.38
CA ARG A 44 9.62 -6.56 -21.30
C ARG A 44 9.95 -7.57 -22.40
N ASP A 45 10.11 -7.10 -23.64
CA ASP A 45 10.30 -7.97 -24.79
C ASP A 45 11.70 -8.59 -24.83
N LEU A 46 12.69 -7.92 -24.24
CA LEU A 46 14.06 -8.42 -24.11
C LEU A 46 14.27 -9.35 -22.89
N MET A 47 13.44 -9.25 -21.86
CA MET A 47 13.57 -10.06 -20.64
C MET A 47 12.99 -11.46 -20.81
N GLY A 48 13.59 -12.44 -20.11
CA GLY A 48 13.05 -13.80 -20.01
C GLY A 48 11.84 -13.90 -19.08
N GLU A 49 11.07 -14.95 -19.25
CA GLU A 49 10.00 -15.32 -18.33
C GLU A 49 10.58 -15.95 -17.06
N GLN A 50 9.95 -15.67 -15.91
CA GLN A 50 10.23 -16.31 -14.63
C GLN A 50 9.20 -17.38 -14.33
N GLY A 51 9.58 -18.42 -13.60
CA GLY A 51 8.67 -19.42 -13.05
C GLY A 51 7.93 -18.91 -11.81
N ASN A 52 7.31 -19.82 -11.06
CA ASN A 52 6.48 -19.55 -9.89
C ASN A 52 7.28 -19.41 -8.57
N SER A 53 8.49 -18.94 -8.65
CA SER A 53 9.36 -18.70 -7.49
C SER A 53 9.81 -17.24 -7.45
N ALA A 54 9.93 -16.69 -6.26
CA ALA A 54 10.36 -15.32 -6.04
C ALA A 54 11.75 -15.06 -6.65
N SER A 55 11.96 -13.88 -7.17
CA SER A 55 13.18 -13.52 -7.87
C SER A 55 13.87 -12.31 -7.23
N MET A 56 15.20 -12.37 -7.20
CA MET A 56 16.07 -11.22 -6.90
C MET A 56 16.56 -10.51 -8.17
N ARG A 57 16.13 -10.98 -9.33
CA ARG A 57 16.50 -10.41 -10.63
C ARG A 57 15.23 -9.94 -11.36
N LEU A 58 15.40 -8.92 -12.20
CA LEU A 58 14.35 -8.45 -13.08
C LEU A 58 14.02 -9.51 -14.14
N HIS A 59 12.73 -9.66 -14.42
CA HIS A 59 12.21 -10.54 -15.43
C HIS A 59 10.95 -9.92 -16.07
N ARG A 60 10.41 -10.56 -17.10
CA ARG A 60 9.31 -10.00 -17.91
C ARG A 60 8.09 -9.57 -17.09
N ASP A 61 7.68 -10.34 -16.08
CA ASP A 61 6.51 -9.99 -15.28
C ASP A 61 6.76 -8.80 -14.35
N VAL A 62 8.02 -8.54 -13.94
CA VAL A 62 8.37 -7.31 -13.22
C VAL A 62 8.22 -6.10 -14.14
N ALA A 63 8.62 -6.22 -15.41
CA ALA A 63 8.38 -5.16 -16.39
C ALA A 63 6.87 -4.92 -16.61
N ARG A 64 6.07 -5.99 -16.73
CA ARG A 64 4.60 -5.88 -16.81
C ARG A 64 3.99 -5.22 -15.57
N ALA A 65 4.46 -5.59 -14.37
CA ALA A 65 4.03 -4.97 -13.12
C ALA A 65 4.31 -3.46 -13.11
N LEU A 66 5.51 -3.06 -13.52
CA LEU A 66 5.86 -1.64 -13.58
C LEU A 66 5.09 -0.89 -14.67
N ILE A 67 4.83 -1.50 -15.84
CA ILE A 67 3.95 -0.93 -16.86
C ILE A 67 2.57 -0.66 -16.28
N SER A 68 1.97 -1.63 -15.57
CA SER A 68 0.66 -1.45 -14.96
C SER A 68 0.64 -0.35 -13.91
N GLU A 69 1.68 -0.24 -13.06
CA GLU A 69 1.81 0.80 -12.04
C GLU A 69 1.93 2.18 -12.69
N VAL A 70 2.81 2.36 -13.69
CA VAL A 70 3.05 3.63 -14.37
C VAL A 70 1.81 4.10 -15.12
N ALA A 71 1.19 3.22 -15.90
CA ALA A 71 0.02 3.55 -16.68
C ALA A 71 -1.19 3.91 -15.80
N LEU A 72 -1.47 3.13 -14.74
CA LEU A 72 -2.53 3.44 -13.77
C LEU A 72 -2.25 4.76 -13.01
N PHE A 73 -0.99 4.96 -12.60
CA PHE A 73 -0.58 6.19 -11.93
C PHE A 73 -0.91 7.41 -12.78
N GLU A 74 -0.50 7.40 -14.03
CA GLU A 74 -0.70 8.55 -14.91
C GLU A 74 -2.17 8.74 -15.29
N ALA A 75 -2.90 7.67 -15.60
CA ALA A 75 -4.34 7.77 -15.88
C ALA A 75 -5.10 8.47 -14.75
N THR A 76 -4.83 8.05 -13.51
CA THR A 76 -5.50 8.65 -12.33
C THR A 76 -4.97 10.04 -12.00
N TRP A 77 -3.67 10.29 -12.17
CA TRP A 77 -3.10 11.62 -12.02
C TRP A 77 -3.79 12.62 -12.95
N GLU A 78 -3.81 12.36 -14.24
CA GLU A 78 -4.42 13.25 -15.23
C GLU A 78 -5.91 13.49 -14.95
N ARG A 79 -6.66 12.42 -14.66
CA ARG A 79 -8.10 12.48 -14.37
C ARG A 79 -8.41 13.39 -13.18
N TYR A 80 -7.76 13.15 -12.03
CA TYR A 80 -8.12 13.82 -10.78
C TYR A 80 -7.53 15.23 -10.69
N HIS A 81 -6.32 15.46 -11.20
CA HIS A 81 -5.76 16.82 -11.30
C HIS A 81 -6.55 17.68 -12.29
N TYR A 82 -6.93 17.14 -13.46
CA TYR A 82 -7.81 17.86 -14.37
C TYR A 82 -9.13 18.27 -13.71
N ALA A 83 -9.81 17.33 -13.04
CA ALA A 83 -11.08 17.60 -12.38
C ALA A 83 -10.99 18.73 -11.34
N LYS A 84 -9.90 18.79 -10.57
CA LYS A 84 -9.69 19.78 -9.51
C LYS A 84 -9.08 21.10 -9.97
N GLU A 85 -8.31 21.11 -11.05
CA GLU A 85 -7.40 22.22 -11.38
C GLU A 85 -7.72 22.90 -12.70
N LYS A 86 -8.65 22.37 -13.53
CA LYS A 86 -8.96 22.96 -14.84
C LYS A 86 -9.33 24.45 -14.80
N SER A 87 -9.87 24.92 -13.68
CA SER A 87 -10.22 26.33 -13.46
C SER A 87 -9.18 27.13 -12.67
N LYS A 88 -8.10 26.48 -12.17
CA LYS A 88 -7.05 27.13 -11.38
C LYS A 88 -5.97 27.69 -12.29
N SER A 89 -5.15 28.61 -11.75
CA SER A 89 -3.96 29.15 -12.45
C SER A 89 -2.83 28.14 -12.50
N GLU A 90 -2.65 27.36 -11.42
CA GLU A 90 -1.66 26.29 -11.36
C GLU A 90 -2.29 24.96 -11.76
N LYS A 91 -1.62 24.25 -12.66
CA LYS A 91 -2.11 23.01 -13.24
C LYS A 91 -0.99 21.98 -13.20
N PHE A 92 -1.30 20.79 -12.65
CA PHE A 92 -0.38 19.66 -12.55
C PHE A 92 -0.71 18.54 -13.55
N TYR A 93 -1.84 18.62 -14.25
CA TYR A 93 -2.17 17.76 -15.38
C TYR A 93 -1.55 18.28 -16.68
N ASP A 94 -1.53 17.46 -17.72
CA ASP A 94 -1.02 17.87 -19.04
C ASP A 94 -1.99 18.84 -19.73
N TYR A 95 -1.77 20.14 -19.49
CA TYR A 95 -2.57 21.24 -20.04
C TYR A 95 -2.22 21.57 -21.50
N THR A 96 -1.27 20.88 -22.11
CA THR A 96 -0.95 21.04 -23.55
C THR A 96 -1.97 20.33 -24.43
N LEU A 97 -2.73 19.39 -23.86
CA LEU A 97 -3.79 18.63 -24.52
C LEU A 97 -5.15 19.29 -24.36
N SER A 98 -5.99 19.19 -25.38
CA SER A 98 -7.41 19.48 -25.26
C SER A 98 -8.09 18.44 -24.34
N GLU A 99 -9.26 18.77 -23.79
CA GLU A 99 -10.02 17.85 -22.92
C GLU A 99 -10.29 16.50 -23.60
N SER A 100 -10.59 16.51 -24.89
CA SER A 100 -10.83 15.27 -25.66
C SER A 100 -9.57 14.42 -25.80
N GLU A 101 -8.43 15.05 -26.08
CA GLU A 101 -7.15 14.36 -26.20
C GLU A 101 -6.69 13.82 -24.86
N LEU A 102 -6.86 14.60 -23.78
CA LEU A 102 -6.55 14.17 -22.41
C LEU A 102 -7.38 12.94 -22.00
N ASN A 103 -8.68 12.99 -22.24
CA ASN A 103 -9.56 11.85 -21.95
C ASN A 103 -9.17 10.61 -22.76
N ALA A 104 -8.81 10.76 -24.03
CA ALA A 104 -8.33 9.65 -24.85
C ALA A 104 -7.02 9.06 -24.32
N LYS A 105 -6.12 9.89 -23.81
CA LYS A 105 -4.88 9.45 -23.15
C LYS A 105 -5.17 8.68 -21.86
N ILE A 106 -6.06 9.19 -21.02
CA ILE A 106 -6.48 8.52 -19.78
C ILE A 106 -7.00 7.12 -20.08
N GLU A 107 -7.92 6.98 -21.05
CA GLU A 107 -8.46 5.67 -21.44
C GLU A 107 -7.36 4.74 -22.00
N SER A 108 -6.43 5.26 -22.79
CA SER A 108 -5.31 4.49 -23.32
C SER A 108 -4.38 3.98 -22.21
N TYR A 109 -4.13 4.77 -21.17
CA TYR A 109 -3.33 4.36 -20.01
C TYR A 109 -4.05 3.31 -19.16
N LEU A 110 -5.36 3.45 -18.93
CA LEU A 110 -6.15 2.44 -18.24
C LEU A 110 -6.13 1.11 -18.98
N GLU A 111 -6.32 1.12 -20.30
CA GLU A 111 -6.23 -0.09 -21.13
C GLU A 111 -4.83 -0.72 -21.10
N THR A 112 -3.79 0.10 -21.10
CA THR A 112 -2.41 -0.36 -20.98
C THR A 112 -2.18 -1.05 -19.63
N ALA A 113 -2.70 -0.49 -18.53
CA ALA A 113 -2.61 -1.08 -17.21
C ALA A 113 -3.36 -2.42 -17.13
N ILE A 114 -4.61 -2.48 -17.62
CA ILE A 114 -5.43 -3.69 -17.68
C ILE A 114 -4.71 -4.79 -18.48
N THR A 115 -4.25 -4.46 -19.67
CA THR A 115 -3.55 -5.41 -20.56
C THR A 115 -2.29 -5.98 -19.90
N ALA A 116 -1.49 -5.14 -19.26
CA ALA A 116 -0.27 -5.58 -18.57
C ALA A 116 -0.58 -6.53 -17.42
N CYS A 117 -1.63 -6.25 -16.62
CA CYS A 117 -2.09 -7.14 -15.55
C CYS A 117 -2.59 -8.48 -16.10
N GLN A 118 -3.46 -8.47 -17.11
CA GLN A 118 -3.99 -9.67 -17.75
C GLN A 118 -2.88 -10.55 -18.33
N GLN A 119 -1.82 -9.97 -18.89
CA GLN A 119 -0.66 -10.72 -19.35
C GLN A 119 0.06 -11.47 -18.23
N VAL A 120 0.12 -10.93 -17.02
CA VAL A 120 0.68 -11.63 -15.85
C VAL A 120 -0.29 -12.72 -15.37
N GLU A 121 -1.56 -12.40 -15.20
CA GLU A 121 -2.59 -13.33 -14.73
C GLU A 121 -2.76 -14.54 -15.65
N SER A 122 -2.78 -14.32 -16.98
CA SER A 122 -2.98 -15.38 -17.98
C SER A 122 -1.87 -16.45 -17.97
N ARG A 123 -0.68 -16.12 -17.45
CA ARG A 123 0.39 -17.10 -17.27
C ARG A 123 0.08 -18.14 -16.20
N ASN A 124 -0.77 -17.80 -15.24
CA ASN A 124 -1.21 -18.68 -14.16
C ASN A 124 -0.08 -19.29 -13.32
N VAL A 125 1.04 -18.57 -13.20
CA VAL A 125 2.24 -18.99 -12.44
C VAL A 125 2.31 -18.35 -11.06
N TRP A 126 1.79 -17.14 -10.92
CA TRP A 126 1.76 -16.40 -9.66
C TRP A 126 0.46 -16.65 -8.91
N LYS A 127 0.54 -16.71 -7.60
CA LYS A 127 -0.62 -16.95 -6.71
C LYS A 127 -0.47 -16.16 -5.44
N ILE A 128 -1.58 -15.72 -4.86
CA ILE A 128 -1.58 -15.14 -3.52
C ILE A 128 -1.10 -16.22 -2.53
N TYR A 129 -0.16 -15.85 -1.67
CA TYR A 129 0.31 -16.73 -0.60
C TYR A 129 -0.83 -16.98 0.38
N ASN A 130 -1.31 -18.21 0.41
CA ASN A 130 -2.43 -18.65 1.24
C ASN A 130 -2.21 -20.12 1.62
N MET A 131 -1.83 -20.34 2.87
CA MET A 131 -1.62 -21.67 3.47
C MET A 131 -2.83 -22.11 4.31
N GLY A 132 -3.90 -21.32 4.33
CA GLY A 132 -5.11 -21.57 5.10
C GLY A 132 -5.04 -21.04 6.54
N ASP A 133 -3.99 -20.31 6.88
CA ASP A 133 -3.83 -19.68 8.20
C ASP A 133 -4.25 -18.21 8.14
N ILE A 134 -5.56 -17.98 8.22
CA ILE A 134 -6.18 -16.65 8.12
C ILE A 134 -5.56 -15.63 9.10
N GLN A 135 -5.06 -16.10 10.25
CA GLN A 135 -4.52 -15.24 11.30
C GLN A 135 -3.06 -14.84 11.08
N ASN A 136 -2.34 -15.50 10.16
CA ASN A 136 -0.90 -15.27 10.01
C ASN A 136 -0.42 -15.16 8.55
N ASP A 137 -1.13 -15.70 7.57
CA ASP A 137 -0.61 -15.80 6.20
C ASP A 137 -0.26 -14.43 5.59
N TYR A 138 -1.06 -13.40 5.87
CA TYR A 138 -0.75 -12.05 5.41
C TYR A 138 0.55 -11.51 6.02
N ARG A 139 0.74 -11.66 7.33
CA ARG A 139 1.93 -11.18 8.04
C ARG A 139 3.19 -11.96 7.62
N LYS A 140 3.08 -13.28 7.42
CA LYS A 140 4.21 -14.14 7.03
C LYS A 140 4.90 -13.73 5.74
N LEU A 141 4.22 -13.03 4.83
CA LEU A 141 4.87 -12.42 3.66
C LEU A 141 5.99 -11.45 4.06
N PHE A 142 5.86 -10.76 5.18
CA PHE A 142 6.70 -9.64 5.58
C PHE A 142 7.65 -9.97 6.74
N ASP A 143 7.43 -11.07 7.45
CA ASP A 143 8.27 -11.51 8.56
C ASP A 143 9.12 -12.75 8.23
N THR A 144 8.98 -13.32 7.04
CA THR A 144 9.80 -14.44 6.55
C THR A 144 11.13 -13.94 6.01
N GLN A 145 12.25 -14.54 6.45
CA GLN A 145 13.60 -14.17 5.99
C GLN A 145 13.90 -14.64 4.58
N ASP A 146 13.48 -15.84 4.21
CA ASP A 146 13.67 -16.41 2.87
C ASP A 146 12.36 -16.45 2.09
N LEU A 147 12.26 -15.58 1.09
CA LEU A 147 11.10 -15.48 0.19
C LEU A 147 11.27 -16.27 -1.12
N THR A 148 12.38 -16.97 -1.33
CA THR A 148 12.73 -17.57 -2.65
C THR A 148 11.68 -18.57 -3.15
N THR A 149 10.93 -19.21 -2.28
CA THR A 149 9.87 -20.19 -2.64
C THR A 149 8.46 -19.61 -2.57
N ASN A 150 8.30 -18.33 -2.24
CA ASN A 150 6.99 -17.72 -2.08
C ASN A 150 6.34 -17.45 -3.44
N PRO A 151 5.14 -18.01 -3.72
CA PRO A 151 4.50 -17.91 -5.02
C PRO A 151 3.88 -16.54 -5.32
N GLU A 152 3.80 -15.65 -4.33
CA GLU A 152 3.24 -14.30 -4.49
C GLU A 152 4.32 -13.29 -4.90
N ILE A 153 5.58 -13.52 -4.60
CA ILE A 153 6.66 -12.53 -4.70
C ILE A 153 7.28 -12.56 -6.09
N LEU A 154 7.04 -11.51 -6.88
CA LEU A 154 7.63 -11.36 -8.22
C LEU A 154 9.09 -10.94 -8.12
N TRP A 155 9.39 -9.94 -7.27
CA TRP A 155 10.73 -9.41 -7.12
C TRP A 155 10.96 -8.85 -5.72
N PHE A 156 12.09 -9.21 -5.13
CA PHE A 156 12.50 -8.75 -3.80
C PHE A 156 14.01 -8.54 -3.70
N LYS A 157 14.42 -7.76 -2.72
CA LYS A 157 15.82 -7.61 -2.34
C LYS A 157 16.07 -8.41 -1.07
N MET A 158 17.01 -9.34 -1.13
CA MET A 158 17.52 -10.07 0.03
C MET A 158 18.60 -9.25 0.74
N TYR A 159 18.65 -9.37 2.04
CA TYR A 159 19.68 -8.78 2.88
C TYR A 159 20.50 -9.89 3.57
N ASP A 160 21.77 -9.58 3.81
CA ASP A 160 22.75 -10.44 4.47
C ASP A 160 23.42 -9.62 5.58
N GLY A 161 23.23 -10.01 6.83
CA GLY A 161 23.70 -9.26 7.99
C GLY A 161 25.23 -9.10 8.07
N ASP A 162 26.00 -9.92 7.32
CA ASP A 162 27.46 -9.83 7.27
C ASP A 162 27.97 -8.98 6.10
N LYS A 163 27.12 -8.69 5.12
CA LYS A 163 27.48 -7.88 3.93
C LYS A 163 26.69 -6.58 3.88
N VAL A 164 25.39 -6.69 3.67
CA VAL A 164 24.45 -5.57 3.57
C VAL A 164 23.18 -5.95 4.32
N GLY A 165 23.11 -5.60 5.59
CA GLY A 165 21.94 -5.79 6.43
C GLY A 165 21.08 -4.55 6.50
N ASN A 166 20.02 -4.63 7.31
CA ASN A 166 19.16 -3.51 7.65
C ASN A 166 18.79 -3.51 9.14
N SER A 167 18.03 -2.54 9.58
CA SER A 167 17.65 -2.39 10.99
C SER A 167 16.12 -2.42 11.19
N VAL A 168 15.36 -2.96 10.22
CA VAL A 168 13.90 -2.93 10.25
C VAL A 168 13.36 -3.62 11.50
N THR A 169 13.68 -4.89 11.70
CA THR A 169 13.21 -5.64 12.87
C THR A 169 13.68 -5.00 14.19
N ARG A 170 14.95 -4.56 14.27
CA ARG A 170 15.47 -3.89 15.45
C ARG A 170 14.63 -2.68 15.85
N TYR A 171 14.31 -1.81 14.90
CA TYR A 171 13.52 -0.62 15.20
C TYR A 171 12.06 -0.93 15.52
N LEU A 172 11.47 -1.90 14.85
CA LEU A 172 10.05 -2.19 15.01
C LEU A 172 9.76 -3.00 16.28
N ASN A 173 10.57 -4.01 16.60
CA ASN A 173 10.34 -4.87 17.77
C ASN A 173 10.74 -4.24 19.10
N THR A 174 11.40 -3.09 19.07
CA THR A 174 11.77 -2.31 20.28
C THR A 174 10.92 -1.04 20.47
N GLY A 175 9.80 -0.92 19.76
CA GLY A 175 8.92 0.23 19.83
C GLY A 175 9.26 1.39 18.89
N GLY A 176 10.25 1.17 18.01
CA GLY A 176 10.36 1.85 16.73
C GLY A 176 10.50 3.36 16.70
N GLY A 177 11.19 3.98 17.64
CA GLY A 177 11.54 5.40 17.46
C GLY A 177 10.36 6.33 17.23
N ASN A 178 9.26 6.15 17.94
CA ASN A 178 8.01 6.92 17.84
C ASN A 178 7.21 6.69 16.52
N ILE A 179 7.48 5.61 15.80
CA ILE A 179 6.69 5.24 14.63
C ILE A 179 5.35 4.62 15.07
N GLY A 180 4.25 5.19 14.59
CA GLY A 180 2.90 4.67 14.84
C GLY A 180 2.06 4.63 13.58
N ILE A 181 1.05 3.78 13.60
CA ILE A 181 0.04 3.69 12.54
C ILE A 181 -1.01 4.77 12.80
N CYS A 182 -1.45 5.47 11.77
CA CYS A 182 -2.52 6.47 11.92
C CYS A 182 -3.89 5.80 12.11
N ALA A 183 -4.72 6.38 12.97
CA ALA A 183 -6.06 5.89 13.26
C ALA A 183 -6.91 5.74 12.00
N SER A 184 -6.79 6.66 11.04
CA SER A 184 -7.54 6.58 9.78
C SER A 184 -7.23 5.32 8.94
N LEU A 185 -6.06 4.69 9.11
CA LEU A 185 -5.80 3.39 8.49
C LEU A 185 -6.55 2.29 9.23
N VAL A 186 -6.55 2.31 10.57
CA VAL A 186 -7.28 1.34 11.40
C VAL A 186 -8.79 1.41 11.10
N ASP A 187 -9.32 2.61 10.92
CA ASP A 187 -10.73 2.86 10.63
C ASP A 187 -11.16 2.32 9.24
N ASP A 188 -10.26 2.28 8.28
CA ASP A 188 -10.54 1.76 6.92
C ASP A 188 -10.68 0.23 6.85
N TYR A 189 -10.19 -0.51 7.85
CA TYR A 189 -10.45 -1.95 7.90
C TYR A 189 -11.93 -2.21 8.15
N LEU A 190 -12.52 -3.11 7.36
CA LEU A 190 -13.93 -3.47 7.47
C LEU A 190 -14.21 -4.27 8.74
N SER A 191 -15.49 -4.36 9.12
CA SER A 191 -15.98 -5.40 10.02
C SER A 191 -15.81 -6.78 9.38
N LYS A 192 -15.87 -7.85 10.18
CA LYS A 192 -15.68 -9.22 9.69
C LYS A 192 -16.71 -9.64 8.64
N ASP A 193 -17.90 -9.06 8.68
CA ASP A 193 -18.97 -9.29 7.69
C ASP A 193 -18.86 -8.38 6.45
N GLY A 194 -17.80 -7.57 6.34
CA GLY A 194 -17.50 -6.76 5.16
C GLY A 194 -18.21 -5.40 5.12
N ARG A 195 -18.61 -4.83 6.25
CA ARG A 195 -19.18 -3.48 6.32
C ARG A 195 -18.14 -2.45 6.77
N PRO A 196 -18.16 -1.21 6.27
CA PRO A 196 -17.43 -0.11 6.86
C PRO A 196 -18.00 0.20 8.27
N LEU A 197 -17.12 0.58 9.19
CA LEU A 197 -17.49 1.00 10.54
C LEU A 197 -17.33 2.50 10.66
N TYR A 198 -18.32 3.17 11.22
CA TYR A 198 -18.33 4.62 11.45
C TYR A 198 -19.31 5.03 12.55
N GLY A 199 -19.29 6.33 12.93
CA GLY A 199 -20.20 6.87 13.94
C GLY A 199 -20.06 6.20 15.31
N GLU A 200 -21.17 5.98 15.99
CA GLU A 200 -21.20 5.41 17.34
C GLU A 200 -20.66 3.97 17.40
N GLU A 201 -20.90 3.15 16.36
CA GLU A 201 -20.41 1.78 16.32
C GLU A 201 -18.87 1.74 16.35
N LEU A 202 -18.21 2.57 15.55
CA LEU A 202 -16.75 2.68 15.56
C LEU A 202 -16.23 3.25 16.90
N LEU A 203 -16.91 4.26 17.44
CA LEU A 203 -16.54 4.86 18.72
C LEU A 203 -16.67 3.85 19.88
N ASP A 204 -17.67 3.01 19.86
CA ASP A 204 -17.86 1.97 20.88
C ASP A 204 -16.77 0.90 20.80
N LEU A 205 -16.36 0.50 19.61
CA LEU A 205 -15.21 -0.39 19.44
C LEU A 205 -13.90 0.22 19.97
N LYS A 206 -13.67 1.50 19.69
CA LYS A 206 -12.48 2.24 20.16
C LYS A 206 -12.39 2.39 21.68
N LYS A 207 -13.48 2.27 22.41
CA LYS A 207 -13.48 2.25 23.88
C LYS A 207 -12.78 1.01 24.46
N ASN A 208 -12.66 -0.07 23.67
CA ASN A 208 -12.00 -1.31 24.08
C ASN A 208 -10.97 -1.72 23.00
N TYR A 209 -9.72 -1.33 23.19
CA TYR A 209 -8.63 -1.58 22.27
C TYR A 209 -8.50 -3.07 21.80
N PRO A 210 -8.64 -4.12 22.69
CA PRO A 210 -8.68 -5.49 22.23
C PRO A 210 -9.84 -5.81 21.29
N ASP A 211 -10.99 -5.20 21.47
CA ASP A 211 -12.15 -5.41 20.61
C ASP A 211 -12.00 -4.71 19.25
N GLU A 212 -11.41 -3.52 19.25
CA GLU A 212 -11.11 -2.77 18.03
C GLU A 212 -10.21 -3.54 17.06
N LEU A 213 -9.24 -4.29 17.59
CA LEU A 213 -8.27 -5.06 16.81
C LEU A 213 -8.62 -6.54 16.67
N ASN A 214 -9.77 -6.98 17.20
CA ASN A 214 -10.16 -8.37 17.25
C ASN A 214 -10.47 -8.96 15.86
N PRO A 215 -9.71 -9.97 15.37
CA PRO A 215 -9.92 -10.55 14.04
C PRO A 215 -11.27 -11.28 13.87
N GLU A 216 -11.98 -11.57 14.97
CA GLU A 216 -13.35 -12.12 14.92
C GLU A 216 -14.42 -11.02 14.69
N LYS A 217 -14.07 -9.77 14.92
CA LYS A 217 -14.95 -8.59 14.72
C LYS A 217 -14.57 -7.77 13.49
N ARG A 218 -13.30 -7.78 13.14
CA ARG A 218 -12.71 -6.94 12.07
C ARG A 218 -12.03 -7.80 11.01
N ASP A 219 -11.68 -7.18 9.91
CA ASP A 219 -10.80 -7.78 8.89
C ASP A 219 -9.52 -8.33 9.57
N PRO A 220 -9.22 -9.64 9.45
CA PRO A 220 -8.08 -10.26 10.13
C PRO A 220 -6.71 -9.68 9.76
N ARG A 221 -6.60 -8.97 8.63
CA ARG A 221 -5.37 -8.25 8.26
C ARG A 221 -5.04 -7.13 9.25
N LEU A 222 -6.03 -6.58 9.96
CA LEU A 222 -5.80 -5.54 10.96
C LEU A 222 -4.90 -6.04 12.09
N SER A 223 -5.22 -7.17 12.71
CA SER A 223 -4.42 -7.76 13.79
C SER A 223 -3.07 -8.33 13.33
N GLN A 224 -2.85 -8.43 12.02
CA GLN A 224 -1.56 -8.78 11.40
C GLN A 224 -0.73 -7.53 11.01
N THR A 225 -1.36 -6.37 11.02
CA THR A 225 -0.71 -5.08 10.73
C THR A 225 -0.38 -4.31 12.00
N VAL A 226 -1.27 -4.35 12.99
CA VAL A 226 -1.18 -3.66 14.28
C VAL A 226 -0.99 -4.68 15.39
N ALA A 227 -0.03 -4.46 16.28
CA ALA A 227 0.18 -5.30 17.45
C ALA A 227 -1.02 -5.20 18.42
N PHE A 228 -1.47 -6.32 18.93
CA PHE A 228 -2.58 -6.41 19.88
C PHE A 228 -2.14 -7.11 21.19
N PRO A 229 -2.86 -6.91 22.29
CA PRO A 229 -2.51 -7.49 23.59
C PRO A 229 -2.33 -9.00 23.54
N GLY A 230 -1.22 -9.47 24.09
CA GLY A 230 -0.81 -10.88 24.03
C GLY A 230 0.11 -11.23 22.85
N GLN A 231 0.33 -10.31 21.90
CA GLN A 231 1.20 -10.53 20.75
C GLN A 231 2.67 -10.59 21.19
N ARG A 232 3.37 -11.67 20.82
CA ARG A 232 4.83 -11.77 20.96
C ARG A 232 5.51 -10.91 19.89
N MET A 233 6.50 -10.13 20.32
CA MET A 233 7.22 -9.18 19.45
C MET A 233 8.69 -9.52 19.24
N LYS A 234 9.24 -10.49 19.99
CA LYS A 234 10.64 -10.94 19.92
C LYS A 234 10.73 -12.46 19.88
N PRO A 235 11.85 -13.04 19.41
CA PRO A 235 12.07 -14.48 19.43
C PRO A 235 11.93 -15.09 20.83
N GLU A 236 11.40 -16.31 20.92
CA GLU A 236 11.29 -17.06 22.19
C GLU A 236 12.65 -17.37 22.84
N ARG A 237 13.70 -17.46 22.02
CA ARG A 237 15.07 -17.66 22.49
C ARG A 237 15.64 -16.49 23.31
N ASP A 238 15.03 -15.30 23.22
CA ASP A 238 15.44 -14.16 24.00
C ASP A 238 15.10 -14.39 25.47
N ALA A 239 16.00 -13.96 26.38
CA ALA A 239 15.80 -14.10 27.82
C ALA A 239 14.52 -13.44 28.33
N ASN A 240 14.06 -12.42 27.63
CA ASN A 240 12.80 -11.72 27.88
C ASN A 240 12.05 -11.55 26.53
N PRO A 241 11.34 -12.56 26.05
CA PRO A 241 10.47 -12.39 24.89
C PRO A 241 9.41 -11.36 25.24
N TYR A 242 9.42 -10.25 24.50
CA TYR A 242 8.45 -9.19 24.78
C TYR A 242 7.06 -9.60 24.29
N ILE A 243 6.13 -9.60 25.24
CA ILE A 243 4.71 -9.77 24.96
C ILE A 243 4.06 -8.39 25.04
N PHE A 244 3.55 -7.92 23.90
CA PHE A 244 2.84 -6.65 23.83
C PHE A 244 1.60 -6.67 24.74
N GLN A 245 1.47 -5.69 25.61
CA GLN A 245 0.33 -5.56 26.51
C GLN A 245 -0.58 -4.41 26.06
N TRP A 246 -0.04 -3.21 26.08
CA TRP A 246 -0.72 -1.97 25.76
C TRP A 246 0.25 -0.97 25.12
N PRO A 247 -0.19 -0.12 24.18
CA PRO A 247 0.67 0.93 23.66
C PRO A 247 0.97 1.94 24.77
N SER A 248 2.24 2.26 24.98
CA SER A 248 2.65 3.35 25.86
C SER A 248 2.66 4.65 25.10
N LEU A 249 1.84 5.62 25.51
CA LEU A 249 1.81 6.96 24.95
C LEU A 249 2.70 7.95 25.69
N ALA A 250 3.06 7.66 26.94
CA ALA A 250 3.70 8.62 27.84
C ALA A 250 5.21 8.40 28.04
N GLY A 251 5.83 7.42 27.39
CA GLY A 251 7.24 7.11 27.60
C GLY A 251 7.52 6.65 29.03
N ASP A 252 6.77 5.67 29.50
CA ASP A 252 6.86 5.10 30.86
C ASP A 252 8.18 4.36 31.15
N GLY A 253 9.17 4.50 30.26
CA GLY A 253 10.47 3.84 30.39
C GLY A 253 10.46 2.36 30.03
N THR A 254 9.36 1.83 29.48
CA THR A 254 9.35 0.48 28.92
C THR A 254 10.22 0.42 27.68
N ALA A 255 10.76 -0.77 27.38
CA ALA A 255 11.71 -0.97 26.26
C ALA A 255 11.10 -0.70 24.87
N PHE A 256 9.82 -0.36 24.78
CA PHE A 256 9.07 -0.17 23.54
C PHE A 256 8.80 1.28 23.18
N GLY A 257 9.46 2.21 23.80
CA GLY A 257 9.41 3.62 23.44
C GLY A 257 8.01 4.24 23.41
N THR A 258 7.96 5.52 23.23
CA THR A 258 6.71 6.25 23.04
C THR A 258 6.12 5.95 21.66
N ASN A 259 4.90 5.44 21.60
CA ASN A 259 4.12 5.37 20.40
C ASN A 259 3.18 6.60 20.38
N LEU A 260 3.27 7.43 19.34
CA LEU A 260 2.54 8.70 19.28
C LEU A 260 1.06 8.52 18.89
N THR A 261 0.67 7.38 18.33
CA THR A 261 -0.68 7.16 17.80
C THR A 261 -1.50 6.14 18.58
N GLY A 262 -0.86 5.37 19.45
CA GLY A 262 -1.50 4.24 20.14
C GLY A 262 -1.53 2.93 19.34
N TYR A 263 -1.17 2.94 18.05
CA TYR A 263 -1.17 1.74 17.20
C TYR A 263 0.25 1.36 16.81
N VAL A 264 0.76 0.28 17.44
CA VAL A 264 2.12 -0.22 17.24
C VAL A 264 2.16 -1.10 15.98
N MET A 265 3.16 -0.88 15.14
CA MET A 265 3.35 -1.65 13.90
C MET A 265 3.80 -3.07 14.20
N LEU A 266 3.07 -4.07 13.65
CA LEU A 266 3.42 -5.48 13.70
C LEU A 266 3.95 -6.00 12.36
N LYS A 267 3.34 -5.58 11.26
CA LYS A 267 3.78 -5.93 9.91
C LYS A 267 5.26 -5.54 9.72
N HIS A 268 6.05 -6.40 9.11
CA HIS A 268 7.51 -6.33 8.96
C HIS A 268 8.36 -6.65 10.20
N VAL A 269 7.76 -6.94 11.35
CA VAL A 269 8.49 -7.43 12.51
C VAL A 269 8.78 -8.93 12.33
N GLN A 270 10.03 -9.29 12.16
CA GLN A 270 10.44 -10.70 12.12
C GLN A 270 10.51 -11.26 13.54
N ILE A 271 9.38 -11.75 14.02
CA ILE A 271 9.23 -12.22 15.41
C ILE A 271 10.17 -13.39 15.71
N ASP A 272 10.37 -14.29 14.76
CA ASP A 272 11.22 -15.48 14.90
C ASP A 272 12.52 -15.38 14.08
N CYS A 273 13.05 -14.16 13.93
CA CYS A 273 14.29 -13.95 13.18
C CYS A 273 15.47 -14.73 13.76
N GLU A 274 16.29 -15.26 12.87
CA GLU A 274 17.56 -15.89 13.21
C GLU A 274 18.70 -14.87 13.21
N GLY A 275 19.83 -15.21 13.82
CA GLY A 275 21.03 -14.38 13.83
C GLY A 275 20.92 -13.16 14.74
N ASP A 276 21.84 -12.21 14.53
CA ASP A 276 21.90 -10.94 15.27
C ASP A 276 21.02 -9.89 14.59
N TYR A 277 19.83 -9.66 15.14
CA TYR A 277 18.89 -8.64 14.67
C TYR A 277 18.89 -7.37 15.55
N ILE A 278 19.59 -7.42 16.70
CA ILE A 278 19.64 -6.34 17.69
C ILE A 278 20.68 -5.28 17.29
N SER A 279 21.80 -5.70 16.72
CA SER A 279 22.84 -4.79 16.25
C SER A 279 22.39 -4.03 15.00
N GLU A 280 22.91 -2.79 14.85
CA GLU A 280 22.58 -1.97 13.69
C GLU A 280 23.06 -2.63 12.39
N TYR A 281 22.21 -2.59 11.36
CA TYR A 281 22.49 -3.13 10.02
C TYR A 281 22.79 -4.63 9.97
N LYS A 282 22.39 -5.40 11.01
CA LYS A 282 22.51 -6.86 11.02
C LYS A 282 21.22 -7.60 10.69
N GLY A 283 20.09 -6.94 10.72
CA GLY A 283 18.82 -7.54 10.34
C GLY A 283 18.77 -7.92 8.85
N THR A 284 18.01 -8.98 8.57
CA THR A 284 17.90 -9.60 7.23
C THR A 284 16.49 -9.55 6.66
N THR A 285 15.63 -8.67 7.19
CA THR A 285 14.26 -8.48 6.69
C THR A 285 14.29 -8.17 5.19
N PRO A 286 13.74 -9.04 4.31
CA PRO A 286 13.77 -8.79 2.87
C PRO A 286 12.86 -7.62 2.48
N ALA A 287 13.21 -6.91 1.42
CA ALA A 287 12.40 -5.84 0.87
C ALA A 287 11.66 -6.31 -0.38
N ILE A 288 10.38 -6.56 -0.26
CA ILE A 288 9.49 -6.88 -1.38
C ILE A 288 9.35 -5.64 -2.25
N GLN A 289 9.61 -5.77 -3.55
CA GLN A 289 9.48 -4.69 -4.53
C GLN A 289 8.18 -4.82 -5.33
N PHE A 290 7.89 -6.03 -5.82
CA PHE A 290 6.64 -6.36 -6.49
C PHE A 290 6.12 -7.72 -6.05
N ARG A 291 4.84 -7.80 -5.79
CA ARG A 291 4.12 -9.03 -5.48
C ARG A 291 2.84 -9.15 -6.30
N TYR A 292 2.28 -10.34 -6.39
CA TYR A 292 1.11 -10.60 -7.25
C TYR A 292 -0.12 -9.80 -6.83
N ALA A 293 -0.25 -9.48 -5.54
CA ALA A 293 -1.29 -8.58 -5.07
C ALA A 293 -1.24 -7.18 -5.72
N ASP A 294 -0.04 -6.67 -6.09
CA ASP A 294 0.08 -5.40 -6.80
C ASP A 294 -0.58 -5.46 -8.17
N ILE A 295 -0.41 -6.60 -8.88
CA ILE A 295 -1.06 -6.84 -10.17
C ILE A 295 -2.58 -6.85 -10.02
N LEU A 296 -3.10 -7.61 -9.05
CA LEU A 296 -4.54 -7.71 -8.83
C LEU A 296 -5.16 -6.37 -8.44
N LEU A 297 -4.49 -5.61 -7.59
CA LEU A 297 -4.96 -4.28 -7.17
C LEU A 297 -4.89 -3.24 -8.30
N ASN A 298 -3.81 -3.27 -9.11
CA ASN A 298 -3.71 -2.38 -10.27
C ASN A 298 -4.80 -2.72 -11.30
N HIS A 299 -5.06 -4.00 -11.55
CA HIS A 299 -6.11 -4.46 -12.45
C HIS A 299 -7.50 -4.01 -11.96
N ALA A 300 -7.83 -4.31 -10.70
CA ALA A 300 -9.10 -3.94 -10.11
C ALA A 300 -9.36 -2.42 -10.15
N GLU A 301 -8.33 -1.62 -9.84
CA GLU A 301 -8.46 -0.16 -9.86
C GLU A 301 -8.59 0.38 -11.28
N ALA A 302 -7.81 -0.11 -12.25
CA ALA A 302 -7.94 0.31 -13.64
C ALA A 302 -9.34 -0.03 -14.22
N LEU A 303 -9.89 -1.20 -13.89
CA LEU A 303 -11.26 -1.59 -14.26
C LEU A 303 -12.33 -0.69 -13.61
N ALA A 304 -12.15 -0.37 -12.33
CA ALA A 304 -13.08 0.52 -11.60
C ALA A 304 -13.05 1.94 -12.17
N GLU A 305 -11.86 2.45 -12.47
CA GLU A 305 -11.67 3.78 -13.06
C GLU A 305 -12.17 3.84 -14.51
N GLN A 306 -12.07 2.77 -15.28
CA GLN A 306 -12.53 2.73 -16.66
C GLN A 306 -14.06 2.71 -16.73
N ASN A 307 -14.71 1.74 -16.10
CA ASN A 307 -16.16 1.62 -15.98
C ASN A 307 -16.50 0.59 -14.89
N GLY A 308 -16.56 1.02 -13.65
CA GLY A 308 -16.76 0.13 -12.50
C GLY A 308 -18.05 -0.70 -12.57
N SER A 309 -19.14 -0.13 -13.04
CA SER A 309 -20.43 -0.84 -13.14
C SER A 309 -20.41 -1.95 -14.21
N ALA A 310 -19.80 -1.70 -15.36
CA ALA A 310 -19.66 -2.71 -16.41
C ALA A 310 -18.67 -3.81 -16.01
N ASN A 311 -17.63 -3.46 -15.25
CA ASN A 311 -16.56 -4.36 -14.86
C ASN A 311 -16.75 -4.99 -13.47
N ALA A 312 -17.90 -4.79 -12.80
CA ALA A 312 -18.12 -5.17 -11.41
C ALA A 312 -17.78 -6.65 -11.13
N ASN A 313 -18.24 -7.57 -11.96
CA ASN A 313 -17.97 -9.00 -11.79
C ASN A 313 -16.48 -9.34 -11.93
N GLU A 314 -15.79 -8.67 -12.84
CA GLU A 314 -14.36 -8.88 -13.05
C GLU A 314 -13.54 -8.32 -11.89
N ILE A 315 -13.90 -7.16 -11.36
CA ILE A 315 -13.28 -6.59 -10.15
C ILE A 315 -13.43 -7.57 -8.98
N ILE A 316 -14.62 -8.13 -8.76
CA ILE A 316 -14.84 -9.13 -7.71
C ILE A 316 -13.93 -10.35 -7.92
N ARG A 317 -13.88 -10.89 -9.14
CA ARG A 317 -13.02 -12.04 -9.49
C ARG A 317 -11.54 -11.75 -9.18
N VAL A 318 -11.07 -10.60 -9.58
CA VAL A 318 -9.66 -10.19 -9.42
C VAL A 318 -9.29 -10.03 -7.95
N LEU A 319 -10.17 -9.48 -7.12
CA LEU A 319 -9.91 -9.27 -5.68
C LEU A 319 -10.16 -10.51 -4.83
N GLN A 320 -10.89 -11.52 -5.33
CA GLN A 320 -11.27 -12.71 -4.55
C GLN A 320 -10.09 -13.42 -3.88
N PRO A 321 -8.93 -13.64 -4.53
CA PRO A 321 -7.80 -14.32 -3.87
C PRO A 321 -7.27 -13.58 -2.63
N LEU A 322 -7.34 -12.24 -2.60
CA LEU A 322 -6.95 -11.44 -1.44
C LEU A 322 -7.95 -11.62 -0.30
N ARG A 323 -9.24 -11.67 -0.63
CA ARG A 323 -10.33 -11.88 0.33
C ARG A 323 -10.30 -13.30 0.90
N ASP A 324 -10.02 -14.30 0.08
CA ASP A 324 -9.90 -15.71 0.51
C ASP A 324 -8.76 -15.88 1.54
N ARG A 325 -7.58 -15.30 1.28
CA ARG A 325 -6.47 -15.31 2.24
C ARG A 325 -6.85 -14.65 3.57
N ALA A 326 -7.57 -13.53 3.51
CA ALA A 326 -7.99 -12.79 4.69
C ALA A 326 -9.20 -13.42 5.41
N GLY A 327 -9.83 -14.42 4.84
CA GLY A 327 -11.08 -14.98 5.35
C GLY A 327 -12.21 -13.95 5.40
N MET A 328 -12.19 -13.01 4.45
CA MET A 328 -13.21 -11.98 4.29
C MET A 328 -14.24 -12.41 3.23
N PRO A 329 -15.49 -11.94 3.34
CA PRO A 329 -16.48 -12.19 2.30
C PRO A 329 -16.05 -11.58 0.96
N ALA A 330 -16.59 -12.11 -0.13
CA ALA A 330 -16.43 -11.51 -1.45
C ALA A 330 -16.85 -10.04 -1.45
N VAL A 331 -16.21 -9.26 -2.30
CA VAL A 331 -16.52 -7.82 -2.46
C VAL A 331 -17.99 -7.64 -2.80
N ASP A 332 -18.65 -6.76 -2.08
CA ASP A 332 -20.02 -6.32 -2.30
C ASP A 332 -20.04 -4.79 -2.28
N PHE A 333 -20.13 -4.18 -3.45
CA PHE A 333 -20.02 -2.73 -3.61
C PHE A 333 -21.09 -1.95 -2.88
N ASP A 334 -22.29 -2.50 -2.72
CA ASP A 334 -23.39 -1.81 -2.00
C ASP A 334 -23.20 -1.91 -0.49
N ARG A 335 -22.77 -3.04 0.03
CA ARG A 335 -22.50 -3.24 1.45
C ARG A 335 -21.26 -2.48 1.91
N GLU A 336 -20.24 -2.41 1.08
CA GLU A 336 -18.94 -1.84 1.43
C GLU A 336 -18.84 -0.33 1.17
N TYR A 337 -19.80 0.25 0.44
CA TYR A 337 -19.80 1.68 0.16
C TYR A 337 -20.03 2.50 1.42
N ASN A 338 -19.06 3.35 1.75
CA ASN A 338 -19.13 4.24 2.92
C ASN A 338 -19.67 5.61 2.52
N THR A 339 -20.87 5.95 3.03
CA THR A 339 -21.56 7.22 2.81
C THR A 339 -21.49 8.16 4.00
N ASP A 340 -20.71 7.82 5.04
CA ASP A 340 -20.55 8.67 6.21
C ASP A 340 -20.04 10.05 5.84
N ALA A 341 -20.63 11.09 6.43
CA ALA A 341 -20.31 12.48 6.08
C ALA A 341 -18.84 12.86 6.36
N SER A 342 -18.21 12.19 7.32
CA SER A 342 -16.81 12.41 7.69
C SER A 342 -15.82 11.61 6.82
N TYR A 343 -16.30 10.66 6.00
CA TYR A 343 -15.43 9.85 5.16
C TYR A 343 -14.87 10.66 3.99
N PRO A 344 -13.56 10.79 3.86
CA PRO A 344 -12.96 11.67 2.85
C PRO A 344 -13.35 11.35 1.40
N PHE A 345 -13.71 10.12 1.13
CA PHE A 345 -14.02 9.61 -0.21
C PHE A 345 -15.50 9.24 -0.39
N LYS A 346 -16.40 9.81 0.44
CA LYS A 346 -17.84 9.50 0.39
C LYS A 346 -18.52 9.82 -0.95
N ASP A 347 -17.97 10.80 -1.69
CA ASP A 347 -18.53 11.25 -2.96
C ASP A 347 -17.94 10.54 -4.19
N LEU A 348 -17.00 9.61 -3.99
CA LEU A 348 -16.49 8.78 -5.08
C LEU A 348 -17.52 7.75 -5.51
N ASP A 349 -17.44 7.36 -6.78
CA ASP A 349 -18.14 6.18 -7.26
C ASP A 349 -17.86 4.96 -6.37
N LYS A 350 -18.89 4.16 -6.07
CA LYS A 350 -18.77 3.04 -5.12
C LYS A 350 -17.74 2.00 -5.53
N TYR A 351 -17.57 1.75 -6.83
CA TYR A 351 -16.58 0.78 -7.33
C TYR A 351 -15.17 1.28 -7.09
N VAL A 352 -14.92 2.55 -7.37
CA VAL A 352 -13.63 3.20 -7.11
C VAL A 352 -13.33 3.26 -5.62
N GLN A 353 -14.31 3.67 -4.81
CA GLN A 353 -14.15 3.78 -3.35
C GLN A 353 -13.77 2.45 -2.70
N VAL A 354 -14.49 1.37 -3.04
CA VAL A 354 -14.26 0.04 -2.46
C VAL A 354 -12.90 -0.51 -2.88
N VAL A 355 -12.51 -0.37 -4.14
CA VAL A 355 -11.20 -0.83 -4.62
C VAL A 355 -10.06 -0.02 -3.98
N ARG A 356 -10.20 1.29 -3.81
CA ARG A 356 -9.19 2.12 -3.14
C ARG A 356 -9.03 1.76 -1.66
N ARG A 357 -10.12 1.38 -0.97
CA ARG A 357 -10.05 0.86 0.39
C ARG A 357 -9.32 -0.48 0.43
N GLU A 358 -9.67 -1.42 -0.45
CA GLU A 358 -8.98 -2.71 -0.53
C GLU A 358 -7.48 -2.53 -0.78
N ARG A 359 -7.10 -1.64 -1.71
CA ARG A 359 -5.70 -1.27 -1.95
C ARG A 359 -5.03 -0.74 -0.67
N ARG A 360 -5.68 0.19 0.04
CA ARG A 360 -5.11 0.78 1.26
C ARG A 360 -4.85 -0.26 2.35
N VAL A 361 -5.80 -1.15 2.57
CA VAL A 361 -5.72 -2.22 3.57
C VAL A 361 -4.66 -3.24 3.17
N GLU A 362 -4.68 -3.71 1.94
CA GLU A 362 -3.77 -4.74 1.44
C GLU A 362 -2.32 -4.26 1.38
N THR A 363 -2.07 -3.02 0.94
CA THR A 363 -0.73 -2.46 0.81
C THR A 363 -0.31 -1.59 2.00
N ALA A 364 -0.99 -1.72 3.14
CA ALA A 364 -0.65 -1.00 4.35
C ALA A 364 0.83 -1.17 4.71
N LEU A 365 1.52 -0.07 5.00
CA LEU A 365 2.94 -0.01 5.39
C LEU A 365 3.94 -0.48 4.31
N GLU A 366 3.54 -0.57 3.05
CA GLU A 366 4.43 -0.93 1.92
C GLU A 366 4.94 0.29 1.14
N GLY A 367 4.80 1.49 1.71
CA GLY A 367 5.31 2.73 1.09
C GLY A 367 4.52 3.25 -0.12
N LYS A 368 3.33 2.70 -0.39
CA LYS A 368 2.53 3.04 -1.58
C LYS A 368 1.57 4.22 -1.37
N ARG A 369 1.11 4.44 -0.14
CA ARG A 369 0.05 5.41 0.18
C ARG A 369 0.35 6.84 -0.28
N PHE A 370 1.59 7.30 -0.15
CA PHE A 370 1.97 8.65 -0.58
C PHE A 370 1.74 8.86 -2.08
N LYS A 371 2.15 7.90 -2.91
CA LYS A 371 1.92 7.94 -4.36
C LYS A 371 0.42 7.93 -4.69
N ASP A 372 -0.38 7.15 -3.96
CA ASP A 372 -1.82 7.09 -4.14
C ASP A 372 -2.49 8.44 -3.83
N ILE A 373 -2.11 9.09 -2.71
CA ILE A 373 -2.61 10.41 -2.34
C ILE A 373 -2.30 11.45 -3.44
N LEU A 374 -1.10 11.41 -3.98
CA LEU A 374 -0.68 12.34 -5.03
C LEU A 374 -1.47 12.13 -6.33
N ARG A 375 -1.52 10.90 -6.84
CA ARG A 375 -2.19 10.61 -8.11
C ARG A 375 -3.71 10.79 -8.07
N TRP A 376 -4.32 10.67 -6.90
CA TRP A 376 -5.75 10.96 -6.70
C TRP A 376 -6.05 12.43 -6.41
N ALA A 377 -5.03 13.30 -6.40
CA ALA A 377 -5.13 14.70 -5.97
C ALA A 377 -5.85 14.87 -4.61
N ALA A 378 -5.64 13.91 -3.67
CA ALA A 378 -6.42 13.74 -2.45
C ALA A 378 -5.73 14.33 -1.21
N ALA A 379 -4.73 15.18 -1.37
CA ALA A 379 -3.96 15.72 -0.25
C ALA A 379 -4.81 16.66 0.63
N GLU A 380 -5.67 17.45 0.04
CA GLU A 380 -6.53 18.40 0.76
C GLU A 380 -7.52 17.67 1.67
N GLU A 381 -8.13 16.59 1.21
CA GLU A 381 -9.10 15.80 1.97
C GLU A 381 -8.47 14.98 3.10
N LEU A 382 -7.21 14.58 2.93
CA LEU A 382 -6.58 13.60 3.84
C LEU A 382 -5.59 14.22 4.82
N LEU A 383 -5.03 15.41 4.51
CA LEU A 383 -3.93 16.01 5.28
C LEU A 383 -4.33 17.32 5.99
N LEU A 384 -5.60 17.73 5.93
CA LEU A 384 -6.07 18.91 6.66
C LEU A 384 -5.94 18.68 8.18
N VAL A 385 -5.39 19.66 8.86
CA VAL A 385 -5.04 19.64 10.29
C VAL A 385 -6.25 19.30 11.19
N SER A 386 -7.46 19.65 10.80
CA SER A 386 -8.70 19.34 11.55
C SER A 386 -8.93 17.84 11.75
N HIS A 387 -8.63 17.03 10.74
CA HIS A 387 -8.78 15.56 10.85
C HIS A 387 -7.70 14.91 11.72
N LEU A 388 -6.49 15.47 11.73
CA LEU A 388 -5.40 14.98 12.58
C LEU A 388 -5.66 15.24 14.07
N GLN A 389 -6.30 16.37 14.42
CA GLN A 389 -6.59 16.72 15.81
C GLN A 389 -7.70 15.87 16.43
N GLU A 390 -8.74 15.56 15.69
CA GLU A 390 -9.84 14.72 16.21
C GLU A 390 -9.40 13.29 16.50
N HIS A 391 -8.58 12.70 15.64
CA HIS A 391 -8.09 11.33 15.83
C HIS A 391 -7.09 11.21 16.98
N CYS A 392 -6.18 12.17 17.14
CA CYS A 392 -5.22 12.17 18.27
C CYS A 392 -5.93 12.35 19.62
N LEU A 393 -6.97 13.19 19.70
CA LEU A 393 -7.73 13.43 20.93
C LEU A 393 -8.53 12.18 21.35
N LEU A 394 -9.11 11.44 20.43
CA LEU A 394 -9.84 10.20 20.71
C LEU A 394 -8.93 9.11 21.30
N VAL A 395 -7.75 8.90 20.74
CA VAL A 395 -6.78 7.93 21.25
C VAL A 395 -6.33 8.30 22.66
N VAL A 396 -6.01 9.57 22.92
CA VAL A 396 -5.61 10.06 24.26
C VAL A 396 -6.75 9.87 25.26
N THR A 397 -8.00 10.14 24.89
CA THR A 397 -9.14 10.02 25.78
C THR A 397 -9.44 8.56 26.12
N CYS A 398 -9.36 7.65 25.17
CA CYS A 398 -9.54 6.21 25.41
C CYS A 398 -8.48 5.63 26.34
N HIS A 399 -7.20 6.00 26.17
CA HIS A 399 -6.12 5.52 27.04
C HIS A 399 -6.19 6.12 28.46
N SER A 400 -6.61 7.37 28.60
CA SER A 400 -6.79 8.01 29.91
C SER A 400 -7.92 7.36 30.73
N ILE A 401 -8.96 6.89 30.07
CA ILE A 401 -10.09 6.19 30.72
C ILE A 401 -9.68 4.77 31.14
N MET A 402 -8.85 4.08 30.36
CA MET A 402 -8.38 2.73 30.69
C MET A 402 -7.31 2.70 31.80
N ALA A 403 -6.56 3.79 31.97
CA ALA A 403 -5.59 3.91 33.07
C ALA A 403 -6.21 4.23 34.43
N MET A 404 -7.52 4.50 34.48
CA MET A 404 -8.28 4.84 35.69
C MET A 404 -9.11 3.66 36.25
N ASN A 405 -9.11 2.51 35.58
CA ASN A 405 -9.71 1.27 36.05
C ASN A 405 -8.63 0.17 36.22
#